data_4837c9c3ff6e0b4b917f90e1ecda8879
#
_entry.id   4837c9c3ff6e0b4b917f90e1ecda8879
#
_cell.length_a   1.000
_cell.length_b   1.000
_cell.length_c   1.000
_cell.angle_alpha   90.00
_cell.angle_beta   90.00
_cell.angle_gamma   90.00
#
_symmetry.space_group_name_H-M   'P 1'
#
loop_
_entity.id
_entity.type
_entity.pdbx_description
1 polymer ?
#
loop_
_entity_poly.entity_id
_entity_poly.type
_entity_poly.pdbx_seq_one_letter_code
_entity_poly.pdbx_strand_id
1 'polypeptide(L)'
;MHDPVVVAVAHGSADPRASATIAELAAVARERSPGLDLRTAFLGHAPPSLPQVLGTIEADREVTVLPLLLTAAYHSKADIPRVLAMTPFRRVSYGATLGPHPLLLDALDRRLAEALPSSGPLSGPGAHLDPARTAVVLAAAGSSDPEANATIAQMAARWQARTGWLAVRPAFASAAEPSPAAAVAGLLRDGAPRVVVATYLLAPGLFADRIRHTALAAGATAVSPALGACAEVADVMLDRFTQARSTRRSAA
;
A
#
# COMPACT_ATOMS: atom_id res chain seq x y z
N MET A 1 -15.66 24.56 17.28
CA MET A 1 -14.58 24.25 16.32
C MET A 1 -14.95 22.92 15.71
N HIS A 2 -15.27 22.85 14.41
CA HIS A 2 -15.66 21.59 13.76
C HIS A 2 -14.41 20.70 13.61
N ASP A 3 -14.57 19.40 13.82
CA ASP A 3 -13.49 18.44 13.55
C ASP A 3 -13.09 18.46 12.07
N PRO A 4 -11.77 18.31 11.76
CA PRO A 4 -11.30 18.32 10.38
C PRO A 4 -11.88 17.17 9.58
N VAL A 5 -12.18 17.43 8.31
CA VAL A 5 -12.58 16.40 7.36
C VAL A 5 -11.33 15.76 6.77
N VAL A 6 -11.26 14.45 6.80
CA VAL A 6 -10.20 13.69 6.13
C VAL A 6 -10.73 13.15 4.81
N VAL A 7 -10.04 13.46 3.72
CA VAL A 7 -10.34 12.89 2.39
C VAL A 7 -9.20 11.94 2.01
N ALA A 8 -9.45 10.66 2.11
CA ALA A 8 -8.53 9.60 1.72
C ALA A 8 -8.65 9.34 0.22
N VAL A 9 -7.58 9.58 -0.53
CA VAL A 9 -7.59 9.58 -2.01
C VAL A 9 -6.82 8.38 -2.54
N ALA A 10 -7.54 7.42 -3.15
CA ALA A 10 -6.94 6.29 -3.84
C ALA A 10 -6.79 6.57 -5.34
N HIS A 11 -5.94 5.78 -6.01
CA HIS A 11 -5.77 5.89 -7.46
C HIS A 11 -7.08 5.62 -8.21
N GLY A 12 -7.84 4.63 -7.73
CA GLY A 12 -9.01 4.10 -8.42
C GLY A 12 -8.66 2.95 -9.34
N SER A 13 -9.65 2.14 -9.65
CA SER A 13 -9.56 0.97 -10.54
C SER A 13 -10.93 0.68 -11.14
N ALA A 14 -10.94 0.12 -12.35
CA ALA A 14 -12.16 -0.46 -12.92
C ALA A 14 -12.57 -1.77 -12.22
N ASP A 15 -11.69 -2.39 -11.46
CA ASP A 15 -11.98 -3.59 -10.68
C ASP A 15 -12.76 -3.20 -9.39
N PRO A 16 -14.00 -3.68 -9.20
CA PRO A 16 -14.82 -3.33 -8.04
C PRO A 16 -14.23 -3.80 -6.71
N ARG A 17 -13.39 -4.84 -6.72
CA ARG A 17 -12.69 -5.31 -5.52
C ARG A 17 -11.80 -4.22 -4.92
N ALA A 18 -11.20 -3.39 -5.76
CA ALA A 18 -10.35 -2.30 -5.30
C ALA A 18 -11.15 -1.24 -4.53
N SER A 19 -12.29 -0.79 -5.06
CA SER A 19 -13.16 0.17 -4.38
C SER A 19 -13.73 -0.38 -3.07
N ALA A 20 -14.13 -1.66 -3.05
CA ALA A 20 -14.57 -2.33 -1.84
C ALA A 20 -13.48 -2.35 -0.77
N THR A 21 -12.25 -2.68 -1.14
CA THR A 21 -11.09 -2.66 -0.20
C THR A 21 -10.84 -1.26 0.39
N ILE A 22 -10.96 -0.20 -0.42
CA ILE A 22 -10.81 1.18 0.08
C ILE A 22 -11.95 1.55 1.05
N ALA A 23 -13.18 1.12 0.77
CA ALA A 23 -14.31 1.32 1.67
C ALA A 23 -14.13 0.58 3.00
N GLU A 24 -13.66 -0.68 2.96
CA GLU A 24 -13.33 -1.47 4.14
C GLU A 24 -12.20 -0.81 4.96
N LEU A 25 -11.13 -0.35 4.31
CA LEU A 25 -10.04 0.36 4.98
C LEU A 25 -10.54 1.62 5.70
N ALA A 26 -11.42 2.38 5.05
CA ALA A 26 -12.04 3.54 5.68
C ALA A 26 -12.93 3.15 6.88
N ALA A 27 -13.63 2.03 6.83
CA ALA A 27 -14.40 1.51 7.95
C ALA A 27 -13.49 1.14 9.13
N VAL A 28 -12.44 0.38 8.90
CA VAL A 28 -11.43 0.02 9.92
C VAL A 28 -10.82 1.28 10.55
N ALA A 29 -10.48 2.28 9.75
CA ALA A 29 -9.92 3.52 10.27
C ALA A 29 -10.92 4.31 11.13
N ARG A 30 -12.21 4.34 10.79
CA ARG A 30 -13.27 4.97 11.62
C ARG A 30 -13.48 4.24 12.94
N GLU A 31 -13.43 2.90 12.93
CA GLU A 31 -13.49 2.09 14.15
C GLU A 31 -12.32 2.41 15.11
N ARG A 32 -11.12 2.63 14.57
CA ARG A 32 -9.91 2.95 15.34
C ARG A 32 -9.84 4.41 15.77
N SER A 33 -10.56 5.30 15.09
CA SER A 33 -10.67 6.73 15.43
C SER A 33 -12.13 7.18 15.39
N PRO A 34 -12.93 6.86 16.44
CA PRO A 34 -14.33 7.24 16.51
C PRO A 34 -14.51 8.76 16.39
N GLY A 35 -15.49 9.17 15.61
CA GLY A 35 -15.78 10.59 15.35
C GLY A 35 -14.99 11.23 14.20
N LEU A 36 -14.05 10.51 13.59
CA LEU A 36 -13.31 11.03 12.42
C LEU A 36 -14.26 11.14 11.20
N ASP A 37 -14.46 12.37 10.69
CA ASP A 37 -15.14 12.58 9.40
C ASP A 37 -14.19 12.20 8.26
N LEU A 38 -14.17 10.89 7.97
CA LEU A 38 -13.32 10.32 6.93
C LEU A 38 -14.15 10.02 5.69
N ARG A 39 -13.76 10.59 4.56
CA ARG A 39 -14.37 10.38 3.24
C ARG A 39 -13.35 9.76 2.28
N THR A 40 -13.81 8.95 1.34
CA THR A 40 -12.96 8.35 0.32
C THR A 40 -13.20 9.01 -1.03
N ALA A 41 -12.14 9.17 -1.80
CA ALA A 41 -12.19 9.70 -3.16
C ALA A 41 -11.21 8.95 -4.06
N PHE A 42 -11.40 9.08 -5.37
CA PHE A 42 -10.56 8.43 -6.37
C PHE A 42 -10.03 9.46 -7.38
N LEU A 43 -8.81 9.21 -7.90
CA LEU A 43 -8.21 10.03 -8.96
C LEU A 43 -8.78 9.71 -10.34
N GLY A 44 -9.23 8.47 -10.54
CA GLY A 44 -9.85 8.02 -11.78
C GLY A 44 -10.47 6.64 -11.63
N HIS A 45 -11.13 6.16 -12.69
CA HIS A 45 -11.67 4.80 -12.84
C HIS A 45 -12.77 4.39 -11.84
N ALA A 46 -13.06 5.17 -10.81
CA ALA A 46 -14.12 4.88 -9.83
C ALA A 46 -14.68 6.19 -9.24
N PRO A 47 -15.99 6.25 -8.97
CA PRO A 47 -16.60 7.34 -8.21
C PRO A 47 -16.50 7.09 -6.68
N PRO A 48 -16.62 8.17 -5.88
CA PRO A 48 -16.61 9.57 -6.27
C PRO A 48 -15.19 10.10 -6.57
N SER A 49 -15.08 11.03 -7.51
CA SER A 49 -13.81 11.71 -7.78
C SER A 49 -13.44 12.68 -6.65
N LEU A 50 -12.14 13.01 -6.53
CA LEU A 50 -11.67 13.98 -5.53
C LEU A 50 -12.40 15.34 -5.62
N PRO A 51 -12.62 15.98 -6.80
CA PRO A 51 -13.41 17.20 -6.88
C PRO A 51 -14.86 17.03 -6.41
N GLN A 52 -15.51 15.88 -6.71
CA GLN A 52 -16.87 15.62 -6.25
C GLN A 52 -16.94 15.57 -4.72
N VAL A 53 -16.02 14.86 -4.07
CA VAL A 53 -15.99 14.76 -2.60
C VAL A 53 -15.72 16.15 -1.99
N LEU A 54 -14.74 16.87 -2.50
CA LEU A 54 -14.42 18.22 -2.01
C LEU A 54 -15.62 19.17 -2.15
N GLY A 55 -16.38 19.09 -3.24
CA GLY A 55 -17.58 19.90 -3.46
C GLY A 55 -18.72 19.64 -2.47
N THR A 56 -18.68 18.54 -1.70
CA THR A 56 -19.66 18.25 -0.62
C THR A 56 -19.24 18.79 0.75
N ILE A 57 -18.07 19.42 0.87
CA ILE A 57 -17.53 19.93 2.12
C ILE A 57 -17.69 21.46 2.14
N GLU A 58 -18.16 22.00 3.25
CA GLU A 58 -18.29 23.44 3.45
C GLU A 58 -16.93 24.14 3.38
N ALA A 59 -16.85 25.30 2.75
CA ALA A 59 -15.58 25.96 2.42
C ALA A 59 -14.77 26.47 3.64
N ASP A 60 -15.44 26.64 4.79
CA ASP A 60 -14.84 27.04 6.06
C ASP A 60 -14.27 25.87 6.87
N ARG A 61 -14.59 24.62 6.49
CA ARG A 61 -14.08 23.41 7.13
C ARG A 61 -12.58 23.26 6.88
N GLU A 62 -11.91 22.72 7.88
CA GLU A 62 -10.53 22.25 7.73
C GLU A 62 -10.53 20.89 7.04
N VAL A 63 -9.75 20.76 5.96
CA VAL A 63 -9.66 19.55 5.16
C VAL A 63 -8.23 19.00 5.19
N THR A 64 -8.07 17.72 5.47
CA THR A 64 -6.80 17.01 5.29
C THR A 64 -6.97 15.98 4.18
N VAL A 65 -6.17 16.09 3.12
CA VAL A 65 -6.17 15.15 2.01
C VAL A 65 -5.02 14.18 2.19
N LEU A 66 -5.32 12.87 2.24
CA LEU A 66 -4.36 11.79 2.41
C LEU A 66 -4.29 10.91 1.17
N PRO A 67 -3.14 10.86 0.47
CA PRO A 67 -2.97 9.95 -0.65
C PRO A 67 -2.83 8.50 -0.14
N LEU A 68 -3.78 7.64 -0.49
CA LEU A 68 -3.70 6.19 -0.27
C LEU A 68 -2.79 5.53 -1.31
N LEU A 69 -1.56 6.01 -1.39
CA LEU A 69 -0.53 5.56 -2.32
C LEU A 69 0.65 4.99 -1.53
N LEU A 70 1.21 3.89 -1.99
CA LEU A 70 2.29 3.18 -1.29
C LEU A 70 3.69 3.75 -1.57
N THR A 71 3.82 4.60 -2.60
CA THR A 71 5.05 5.32 -2.95
C THR A 71 4.72 6.71 -3.47
N ALA A 72 5.61 7.66 -3.23
CA ALA A 72 5.50 8.99 -3.79
C ALA A 72 5.96 8.96 -5.26
N ALA A 73 5.01 9.14 -6.18
CA ALA A 73 5.21 9.18 -7.62
C ALA A 73 4.35 10.29 -8.23
N TYR A 74 4.20 10.32 -9.55
CA TYR A 74 3.53 11.39 -10.29
C TYR A 74 2.18 11.81 -9.69
N HIS A 75 1.31 10.86 -9.36
CA HIS A 75 -0.04 11.17 -8.84
C HIS A 75 -0.02 11.94 -7.51
N SER A 76 0.88 11.58 -6.59
CA SER A 76 1.02 12.30 -5.32
C SER A 76 1.74 13.64 -5.48
N LYS A 77 2.68 13.74 -6.44
CA LYS A 77 3.50 14.94 -6.65
C LYS A 77 2.82 15.99 -7.53
N ALA A 78 1.89 15.59 -8.43
CA ALA A 78 1.29 16.48 -9.43
C ALA A 78 -0.24 16.50 -9.44
N ASP A 79 -0.91 15.34 -9.56
CA ASP A 79 -2.35 15.32 -9.82
C ASP A 79 -3.17 15.82 -8.62
N ILE A 80 -2.90 15.29 -7.42
CA ILE A 80 -3.62 15.72 -6.22
C ILE A 80 -3.34 17.19 -5.90
N PRO A 81 -2.08 17.68 -5.86
CA PRO A 81 -1.80 19.10 -5.65
C PRO A 81 -2.49 20.01 -6.65
N ARG A 82 -2.58 19.63 -7.93
CA ARG A 82 -3.28 20.40 -8.96
C ARG A 82 -4.77 20.55 -8.63
N VAL A 83 -5.45 19.49 -8.23
CA VAL A 83 -6.86 19.53 -7.82
C VAL A 83 -7.02 20.46 -6.61
N LEU A 84 -6.14 20.33 -5.61
CA LEU A 84 -6.21 21.15 -4.39
C LEU A 84 -6.00 22.65 -4.67
N ALA A 85 -5.12 23.01 -5.59
CA ALA A 85 -4.89 24.40 -5.98
C ALA A 85 -6.12 25.07 -6.61
N MET A 86 -7.08 24.27 -7.10
CA MET A 86 -8.33 24.76 -7.72
C MET A 86 -9.52 24.78 -6.73
N THR A 87 -9.30 24.46 -5.45
CA THR A 87 -10.38 24.39 -4.46
C THR A 87 -10.52 25.68 -3.66
N PRO A 88 -11.74 26.02 -3.18
CA PRO A 88 -11.99 27.25 -2.43
C PRO A 88 -11.54 27.19 -0.96
N PHE A 89 -11.01 26.04 -0.50
CA PHE A 89 -10.66 25.85 0.90
C PHE A 89 -9.48 26.74 1.33
N ARG A 90 -9.66 27.48 2.41
CA ARG A 90 -8.58 28.29 3.03
C ARG A 90 -7.65 27.45 3.91
N ARG A 91 -8.11 26.26 4.32
CA ARG A 91 -7.41 25.40 5.30
C ARG A 91 -7.32 23.97 4.79
N VAL A 92 -6.42 23.75 3.82
CA VAL A 92 -6.13 22.42 3.31
C VAL A 92 -4.75 21.97 3.81
N SER A 93 -4.69 20.76 4.37
CA SER A 93 -3.45 20.05 4.63
C SER A 93 -3.32 18.90 3.64
N TYR A 94 -2.12 18.66 3.13
CA TYR A 94 -1.82 17.52 2.26
C TYR A 94 -0.83 16.60 2.96
N GLY A 95 -1.24 15.37 3.21
CA GLY A 95 -0.43 14.37 3.90
C GLY A 95 0.54 13.64 2.98
N ALA A 96 1.56 13.04 3.59
CA ALA A 96 2.46 12.13 2.88
C ALA A 96 1.72 10.86 2.42
N THR A 97 2.29 10.15 1.44
CA THR A 97 1.85 8.82 1.02
C THR A 97 1.91 7.82 2.18
N LEU A 98 1.14 6.74 2.11
CA LEU A 98 1.19 5.69 3.13
C LEU A 98 2.61 5.14 3.30
N GLY A 99 3.26 4.80 2.20
CA GLY A 99 4.62 4.27 2.24
C GLY A 99 5.71 5.28 1.85
N PRO A 100 6.95 5.00 2.26
CA PRO A 100 7.35 3.89 3.13
C PRO A 100 6.94 4.12 4.60
N HIS A 101 6.57 3.04 5.30
CA HIS A 101 6.25 3.08 6.73
C HIS A 101 6.55 1.71 7.38
N PRO A 102 7.08 1.64 8.63
CA PRO A 102 7.40 0.37 9.28
C PRO A 102 6.21 -0.59 9.40
N LEU A 103 5.03 -0.10 9.76
CA LEU A 103 3.81 -0.90 9.88
C LEU A 103 3.37 -1.57 8.56
N LEU A 104 3.79 -1.04 7.40
CA LEU A 104 3.52 -1.72 6.12
C LEU A 104 4.36 -3.01 5.97
N LEU A 105 5.52 -3.10 6.63
CA LEU A 105 6.29 -4.34 6.70
C LEU A 105 5.59 -5.36 7.61
N ASP A 106 4.98 -4.90 8.72
CA ASP A 106 4.19 -5.77 9.60
C ASP A 106 2.94 -6.30 8.88
N ALA A 107 2.29 -5.44 8.08
CA ALA A 107 1.20 -5.85 7.21
C ALA A 107 1.62 -6.92 6.18
N LEU A 108 2.82 -6.80 5.60
CA LEU A 108 3.37 -7.80 4.68
C LEU A 108 3.66 -9.13 5.39
N ASP A 109 4.22 -9.10 6.60
CA ASP A 109 4.45 -10.30 7.41
C ASP A 109 3.13 -11.03 7.69
N ARG A 110 2.08 -10.30 8.10
CA ARG A 110 0.73 -10.85 8.27
C ARG A 110 0.20 -11.48 6.99
N ARG A 111 0.26 -10.74 5.85
CA ARG A 111 -0.25 -11.23 4.57
C ARG A 111 0.49 -12.44 4.04
N LEU A 112 1.79 -12.55 4.30
CA LEU A 112 2.53 -13.78 3.99
C LEU A 112 2.07 -14.95 4.85
N ALA A 113 1.86 -14.75 6.14
CA ALA A 113 1.34 -15.79 7.02
C ALA A 113 -0.03 -16.31 6.58
N GLU A 114 -0.93 -15.41 6.16
CA GLU A 114 -2.26 -15.76 5.63
C GLU A 114 -2.20 -16.54 4.30
N ALA A 115 -1.14 -16.35 3.52
CA ALA A 115 -0.98 -16.99 2.22
C ALA A 115 -0.44 -18.43 2.29
N LEU A 116 -0.01 -18.89 3.48
CA LEU A 116 0.49 -20.25 3.65
C LEU A 116 -0.63 -21.27 3.48
N PRO A 117 -0.35 -22.40 2.80
CA PRO A 117 -1.35 -23.43 2.62
C PRO A 117 -1.79 -24.02 3.95
N SER A 118 -3.10 -24.29 4.10
CA SER A 118 -3.68 -24.89 5.30
C SER A 118 -3.34 -26.39 5.45
N SER A 119 -2.75 -27.01 4.44
CA SER A 119 -2.36 -28.44 4.40
C SER A 119 -1.02 -28.65 3.69
N GLY A 120 -0.26 -29.65 4.09
CA GLY A 120 1.05 -29.99 3.54
C GLY A 120 2.23 -29.61 4.45
N PRO A 121 3.49 -29.66 3.97
CA PRO A 121 4.69 -29.44 4.79
C PRO A 121 4.80 -28.04 5.44
N LEU A 122 3.95 -27.11 5.04
CA LEU A 122 3.87 -25.73 5.54
C LEU A 122 2.55 -25.45 6.26
N SER A 123 1.83 -26.49 6.67
CA SER A 123 0.52 -26.37 7.31
C SER A 123 0.56 -26.87 8.74
N GLY A 124 -0.39 -26.40 9.56
CA GLY A 124 -0.59 -26.84 10.94
C GLY A 124 -0.40 -25.71 11.96
N PRO A 125 -0.80 -25.94 13.23
CA PRO A 125 -0.59 -24.98 14.32
C PRO A 125 0.92 -24.71 14.47
N GLY A 126 1.35 -23.46 14.21
CA GLY A 126 2.76 -23.08 14.26
C GLY A 126 3.55 -23.28 12.95
N ALA A 127 2.89 -23.53 11.82
CA ALA A 127 3.55 -23.51 10.52
C ALA A 127 4.08 -22.10 10.22
N HIS A 128 5.37 -21.90 10.39
CA HIS A 128 6.07 -20.67 10.11
C HIS A 128 7.01 -20.87 8.93
N LEU A 129 7.12 -19.82 8.08
CA LEU A 129 8.22 -19.75 7.14
C LEU A 129 9.52 -19.61 7.93
N ASP A 130 10.45 -20.55 7.73
CA ASP A 130 11.81 -20.40 8.26
C ASP A 130 12.51 -19.27 7.49
N PRO A 131 12.80 -18.13 8.12
CA PRO A 131 13.41 -17.01 7.43
C PRO A 131 14.78 -17.35 6.82
N ALA A 132 15.58 -18.15 7.52
CA ALA A 132 16.91 -18.54 7.06
C ALA A 132 16.89 -19.42 5.79
N ARG A 133 15.74 -20.02 5.47
CA ARG A 133 15.54 -20.91 4.31
C ARG A 133 14.53 -20.37 3.30
N THR A 134 14.02 -19.17 3.51
CA THR A 134 12.98 -18.57 2.66
C THR A 134 13.46 -17.25 2.10
N ALA A 135 13.47 -17.14 0.79
CA ALA A 135 13.65 -15.86 0.10
C ALA A 135 12.28 -15.24 -0.21
N VAL A 136 12.22 -13.93 -0.16
CA VAL A 136 11.00 -13.16 -0.40
C VAL A 136 11.18 -12.27 -1.62
N VAL A 137 10.18 -12.25 -2.50
CA VAL A 137 10.05 -11.22 -3.55
C VAL A 137 9.07 -10.16 -3.04
N LEU A 138 9.52 -8.91 -2.87
CA LEU A 138 8.67 -7.77 -2.57
C LEU A 138 8.12 -7.21 -3.89
N ALA A 139 6.91 -7.59 -4.25
CA ALA A 139 6.30 -7.27 -5.55
C ALA A 139 5.44 -6.00 -5.46
N ALA A 140 5.89 -4.92 -6.09
CA ALA A 140 5.20 -3.63 -6.18
C ALA A 140 4.63 -3.39 -7.59
N ALA A 141 3.82 -2.33 -7.74
CA ALA A 141 3.30 -1.93 -9.06
C ALA A 141 4.42 -1.57 -10.04
N GLY A 142 5.45 -0.91 -9.56
CA GLY A 142 6.48 -0.29 -10.38
C GLY A 142 6.13 1.13 -10.82
N SER A 143 7.14 1.89 -11.17
CA SER A 143 7.00 3.28 -11.62
C SER A 143 8.05 3.60 -12.68
N SER A 144 7.75 4.55 -13.57
CA SER A 144 8.73 5.19 -14.42
C SER A 144 9.64 6.18 -13.65
N ASP A 145 9.28 6.53 -12.41
CA ASP A 145 10.10 7.32 -11.49
C ASP A 145 11.11 6.38 -10.77
N PRO A 146 12.42 6.51 -11.05
CA PRO A 146 13.44 5.67 -10.43
C PRO A 146 13.50 5.80 -8.91
N GLU A 147 13.17 6.98 -8.35
CA GLU A 147 13.18 7.22 -6.90
C GLU A 147 12.09 6.40 -6.20
N ALA A 148 10.92 6.26 -6.83
CA ALA A 148 9.86 5.42 -6.32
C ALA A 148 10.28 3.94 -6.25
N ASN A 149 10.98 3.45 -7.29
CA ASN A 149 11.50 2.08 -7.32
C ASN A 149 12.66 1.88 -6.32
N ALA A 150 13.53 2.87 -6.17
CA ALA A 150 14.60 2.85 -5.16
C ALA A 150 14.04 2.79 -3.73
N THR A 151 12.91 3.43 -3.47
CA THR A 151 12.19 3.33 -2.19
C THR A 151 11.78 1.88 -1.90
N ILE A 152 11.28 1.15 -2.89
CA ILE A 152 10.93 -0.28 -2.72
C ILE A 152 12.17 -1.13 -2.45
N ALA A 153 13.29 -0.85 -3.13
CA ALA A 153 14.55 -1.54 -2.88
C ALA A 153 15.07 -1.31 -1.44
N GLN A 154 14.99 -0.07 -0.95
CA GLN A 154 15.33 0.25 0.43
C GLN A 154 14.41 -0.44 1.45
N MET A 155 13.10 -0.53 1.16
CA MET A 155 12.16 -1.28 2.01
C MET A 155 12.52 -2.77 2.04
N ALA A 156 12.85 -3.37 0.91
CA ALA A 156 13.29 -4.77 0.83
C ALA A 156 14.52 -5.02 1.71
N ALA A 157 15.54 -4.18 1.62
CA ALA A 157 16.75 -4.28 2.42
C ALA A 157 16.46 -4.12 3.93
N ARG A 158 15.64 -3.15 4.32
CA ARG A 158 15.23 -2.96 5.74
C ARG A 158 14.43 -4.15 6.25
N TRP A 159 13.55 -4.71 5.43
CA TRP A 159 12.75 -5.87 5.80
C TRP A 159 13.62 -7.09 6.00
N GLN A 160 14.56 -7.37 5.09
CA GLN A 160 15.52 -8.45 5.23
C GLN A 160 16.34 -8.31 6.53
N ALA A 161 16.88 -7.13 6.79
CA ALA A 161 17.68 -6.86 8.00
C ALA A 161 16.87 -7.04 9.30
N ARG A 162 15.56 -6.74 9.27
CA ARG A 162 14.68 -6.86 10.44
C ARG A 162 14.28 -8.30 10.74
N THR A 163 14.03 -9.09 9.70
CA THR A 163 13.38 -10.41 9.84
C THR A 163 14.32 -11.59 9.66
N GLY A 164 15.49 -11.37 9.08
CA GLY A 164 16.45 -12.45 8.81
C GLY A 164 16.05 -13.34 7.63
N TRP A 165 15.15 -12.90 6.72
CA TRP A 165 14.88 -13.61 5.47
C TRP A 165 16.18 -13.90 4.72
N LEU A 166 16.29 -15.10 4.14
CA LEU A 166 17.46 -15.52 3.34
C LEU A 166 17.84 -14.44 2.29
N ALA A 167 16.85 -13.90 1.65
CA ALA A 167 16.96 -12.72 0.77
C ALA A 167 15.59 -12.02 0.67
N VAL A 168 15.59 -10.69 0.47
CA VAL A 168 14.40 -9.96 0.06
C VAL A 168 14.75 -9.20 -1.22
N ARG A 169 14.10 -9.55 -2.34
CA ARG A 169 14.35 -8.94 -3.65
C ARG A 169 13.14 -8.11 -4.10
N PRO A 170 13.31 -6.82 -4.43
CA PRO A 170 12.24 -6.03 -5.02
C PRO A 170 11.93 -6.52 -6.43
N ALA A 171 10.64 -6.43 -6.82
CA ALA A 171 10.18 -6.72 -8.18
C ALA A 171 8.97 -5.87 -8.54
N PHE A 172 8.72 -5.68 -9.83
CA PHE A 172 7.75 -4.71 -10.32
C PHE A 172 6.80 -5.35 -11.35
N ALA A 173 5.50 -5.08 -11.19
CA ALA A 173 4.48 -5.60 -12.10
C ALA A 173 4.48 -4.88 -13.46
N SER A 174 5.04 -3.65 -13.51
CA SER A 174 5.15 -2.82 -14.71
C SER A 174 6.28 -1.80 -14.58
N ALA A 175 6.63 -1.15 -15.69
CA ALA A 175 7.49 0.03 -15.79
C ALA A 175 8.92 -0.08 -15.23
N ALA A 176 9.31 -1.21 -14.63
CA ALA A 176 10.64 -1.45 -14.10
C ALA A 176 10.95 -2.96 -14.02
N GLU A 177 12.23 -3.28 -13.88
CA GLU A 177 12.75 -4.64 -13.74
C GLU A 177 13.39 -4.84 -12.34
N PRO A 178 13.48 -6.10 -11.86
CA PRO A 178 12.96 -7.32 -12.48
C PRO A 178 11.43 -7.46 -12.33
N SER A 179 10.82 -8.23 -13.23
CA SER A 179 9.43 -8.68 -13.01
C SER A 179 9.36 -9.67 -11.84
N PRO A 180 8.17 -9.86 -11.20
CA PRO A 180 8.02 -10.83 -10.11
C PRO A 180 8.41 -12.26 -10.52
N ALA A 181 8.05 -12.69 -11.71
CA ALA A 181 8.45 -14.01 -12.22
C ALA A 181 9.97 -14.13 -12.40
N ALA A 182 10.63 -13.10 -12.95
CA ALA A 182 12.07 -13.09 -13.12
C ALA A 182 12.82 -13.10 -11.77
N ALA A 183 12.30 -12.36 -10.77
CA ALA A 183 12.86 -12.33 -9.43
C ALA A 183 12.73 -13.71 -8.73
N VAL A 184 11.57 -14.36 -8.84
CA VAL A 184 11.37 -15.73 -8.32
C VAL A 184 12.35 -16.70 -8.96
N ALA A 185 12.39 -16.77 -10.30
CA ALA A 185 13.29 -17.66 -11.02
C ALA A 185 14.78 -17.38 -10.71
N GLY A 186 15.15 -16.11 -10.51
CA GLY A 186 16.50 -15.73 -10.08
C GLY A 186 16.85 -16.28 -8.72
N LEU A 187 16.01 -16.08 -7.71
CA LEU A 187 16.24 -16.57 -6.35
C LEU A 187 16.33 -18.11 -6.27
N LEU A 188 15.49 -18.81 -7.05
CA LEU A 188 15.56 -20.28 -7.13
C LEU A 188 16.87 -20.74 -7.78
N ARG A 189 17.32 -20.10 -8.84
CA ARG A 189 18.63 -20.38 -9.49
C ARG A 189 19.81 -20.07 -8.56
N ASP A 190 19.69 -19.04 -7.71
CA ASP A 190 20.67 -18.69 -6.70
C ASP A 190 20.68 -19.68 -5.51
N GLY A 191 19.86 -20.74 -5.57
CA GLY A 191 19.82 -21.82 -4.57
C GLY A 191 18.89 -21.60 -3.40
N ALA A 192 17.96 -20.63 -3.45
CA ALA A 192 16.98 -20.46 -2.38
C ALA A 192 16.07 -21.69 -2.30
N PRO A 193 16.00 -22.38 -1.14
CA PRO A 193 15.18 -23.60 -0.99
C PRO A 193 13.68 -23.31 -1.15
N ARG A 194 13.27 -22.08 -0.89
CA ARG A 194 11.89 -21.62 -0.97
C ARG A 194 11.84 -20.16 -1.35
N VAL A 195 10.91 -19.81 -2.23
CA VAL A 195 10.62 -18.42 -2.59
C VAL A 195 9.14 -18.14 -2.38
N VAL A 196 8.83 -17.08 -1.65
CA VAL A 196 7.47 -16.55 -1.48
C VAL A 196 7.39 -15.12 -2.02
N VAL A 197 6.20 -14.68 -2.38
CA VAL A 197 5.98 -13.33 -2.91
C VAL A 197 5.07 -12.55 -1.98
N ALA A 198 5.53 -11.41 -1.52
CA ALA A 198 4.77 -10.44 -0.77
C ALA A 198 4.25 -9.34 -1.70
N THR A 199 2.94 -9.22 -1.81
CA THR A 199 2.29 -8.30 -2.73
C THR A 199 2.15 -6.91 -2.09
N TYR A 200 3.05 -5.99 -2.44
CA TYR A 200 3.05 -4.60 -1.99
C TYR A 200 2.14 -3.75 -2.89
N LEU A 201 0.86 -4.08 -2.86
CA LEU A 201 -0.25 -3.35 -3.48
C LEU A 201 -1.32 -3.11 -2.42
N LEU A 202 -2.01 -1.98 -2.48
CA LEU A 202 -3.02 -1.64 -1.48
C LEU A 202 -4.28 -2.49 -1.63
N ALA A 203 -4.71 -2.77 -2.86
CA ALA A 203 -5.96 -3.44 -3.16
C ALA A 203 -5.76 -4.54 -4.22
N PRO A 204 -6.67 -5.53 -4.31
CA PRO A 204 -6.70 -6.51 -5.40
C PRO A 204 -7.01 -5.82 -6.74
N GLY A 205 -6.70 -6.51 -7.84
CA GLY A 205 -6.92 -6.05 -9.20
C GLY A 205 -5.93 -6.66 -10.16
N LEU A 206 -5.91 -6.18 -11.41
CA LEU A 206 -5.14 -6.74 -12.51
C LEU A 206 -3.66 -6.99 -12.17
N PHE A 207 -3.00 -6.06 -11.48
CA PHE A 207 -1.59 -6.23 -11.10
C PHE A 207 -1.40 -7.32 -10.06
N ALA A 208 -2.25 -7.38 -9.02
CA ALA A 208 -2.20 -8.42 -8.01
C ALA A 208 -2.45 -9.81 -8.61
N ASP A 209 -3.44 -9.92 -9.49
CA ASP A 209 -3.76 -11.17 -10.18
C ASP A 209 -2.61 -11.61 -11.11
N ARG A 210 -2.01 -10.68 -11.85
CA ARG A 210 -0.84 -10.95 -12.70
C ARG A 210 0.37 -11.39 -11.87
N ILE A 211 0.70 -10.68 -10.79
CA ILE A 211 1.79 -11.06 -9.87
C ILE A 211 1.58 -12.49 -9.39
N ARG A 212 0.38 -12.79 -8.89
CA ARG A 212 0.05 -14.12 -8.37
C ARG A 212 0.24 -15.19 -9.44
N HIS A 213 -0.37 -15.00 -10.61
CA HIS A 213 -0.33 -15.99 -11.69
C HIS A 213 1.12 -16.24 -12.16
N THR A 214 1.85 -15.17 -12.50
CA THR A 214 3.19 -15.31 -13.07
C THR A 214 4.24 -15.79 -12.06
N ALA A 215 4.13 -15.37 -10.79
CA ALA A 215 5.05 -15.81 -9.76
C ALA A 215 4.86 -17.29 -9.39
N LEU A 216 3.62 -17.78 -9.28
CA LEU A 216 3.35 -19.21 -9.05
C LEU A 216 3.83 -20.05 -10.23
N ALA A 217 3.61 -19.62 -11.48
CA ALA A 217 4.13 -20.27 -12.67
C ALA A 217 5.68 -20.31 -12.71
N ALA A 218 6.35 -19.33 -12.11
CA ALA A 218 7.81 -19.28 -11.98
C ALA A 218 8.36 -20.11 -10.81
N GLY A 219 7.52 -20.78 -10.02
CA GLY A 219 7.92 -21.66 -8.92
C GLY A 219 7.83 -21.05 -7.52
N ALA A 220 7.17 -19.90 -7.35
CA ALA A 220 6.92 -19.39 -6.00
C ALA A 220 6.03 -20.37 -5.21
N THR A 221 6.39 -20.61 -3.94
CA THR A 221 5.65 -21.50 -3.04
C THR A 221 4.30 -20.88 -2.61
N ALA A 222 4.29 -19.58 -2.40
CA ALA A 222 3.09 -18.83 -2.03
C ALA A 222 3.19 -17.38 -2.51
N VAL A 223 2.03 -16.75 -2.72
CA VAL A 223 1.91 -15.33 -3.05
C VAL A 223 0.85 -14.73 -2.13
N SER A 224 1.23 -13.72 -1.36
CA SER A 224 0.33 -13.06 -0.45
C SER A 224 -0.78 -12.29 -1.20
N PRO A 225 -1.95 -12.11 -0.60
CA PRO A 225 -2.91 -11.12 -1.08
C PRO A 225 -2.29 -9.70 -0.99
N ALA A 226 -2.95 -8.72 -1.60
CA ALA A 226 -2.64 -7.31 -1.40
C ALA A 226 -2.79 -6.91 0.08
N LEU A 227 -2.22 -5.79 0.49
CA LEU A 227 -2.26 -5.29 1.88
C LEU A 227 -3.69 -5.18 2.42
N GLY A 228 -4.62 -4.66 1.61
CA GLY A 228 -6.03 -4.61 1.96
C GLY A 228 -6.33 -3.70 3.15
N ALA A 229 -7.47 -3.97 3.77
CA ALA A 229 -8.00 -3.22 4.91
C ALA A 229 -7.51 -3.78 6.25
N CYS A 230 -6.21 -4.11 6.37
CA CYS A 230 -5.69 -4.58 7.65
C CYS A 230 -5.45 -3.41 8.64
N ALA A 231 -5.39 -3.75 9.91
CA ALA A 231 -5.24 -2.79 11.00
C ALA A 231 -3.98 -1.92 10.84
N GLU A 232 -2.87 -2.50 10.42
CA GLU A 232 -1.60 -1.82 10.22
C GLU A 232 -1.69 -0.73 9.14
N VAL A 233 -2.42 -0.97 8.04
CA VAL A 233 -2.63 0.03 6.99
C VAL A 233 -3.53 1.16 7.48
N ALA A 234 -4.55 0.85 8.27
CA ALA A 234 -5.41 1.86 8.90
C ALA A 234 -4.61 2.72 9.89
N ASP A 235 -3.73 2.12 10.69
CA ASP A 235 -2.85 2.85 11.61
C ASP A 235 -1.90 3.78 10.85
N VAL A 236 -1.28 3.32 9.76
CA VAL A 236 -0.47 4.19 8.89
C VAL A 236 -1.28 5.39 8.38
N MET A 237 -2.52 5.17 7.96
CA MET A 237 -3.38 6.26 7.51
C MET A 237 -3.64 7.28 8.62
N LEU A 238 -3.92 6.84 9.85
CA LEU A 238 -4.13 7.72 11.01
C LEU A 238 -2.84 8.44 11.42
N ASP A 239 -1.70 7.78 11.35
CA ASP A 239 -0.39 8.41 11.58
C ASP A 239 -0.12 9.52 10.54
N ARG A 240 -0.38 9.27 9.25
CA ARG A 240 -0.23 10.29 8.21
C ARG A 240 -1.17 11.47 8.41
N PHE A 241 -2.38 11.23 8.87
CA PHE A 241 -3.31 12.29 9.26
C PHE A 241 -2.73 13.15 10.40
N THR A 242 -2.27 12.53 11.46
CA THR A 242 -1.68 13.21 12.62
C THR A 242 -0.45 14.02 12.22
N GLN A 243 0.44 13.47 11.39
CA GLN A 243 1.62 14.15 10.86
C GLN A 243 1.23 15.40 10.03
N ALA A 244 0.27 15.28 9.12
CA ALA A 244 -0.16 16.38 8.26
C ALA A 244 -0.72 17.56 9.09
N ARG A 245 -1.44 17.28 10.17
CA ARG A 245 -1.95 18.31 11.08
C ARG A 245 -0.84 18.98 11.88
N SER A 246 0.13 18.21 12.37
CA SER A 246 1.26 18.74 13.17
C SER A 246 2.13 19.69 12.33
N THR A 247 2.47 19.29 11.11
CA THR A 247 3.27 20.13 10.20
C THR A 247 2.59 21.47 9.91
N ARG A 248 1.28 21.47 9.73
CA ARG A 248 0.53 22.70 9.51
C ARG A 248 0.49 23.62 10.74
N ARG A 249 0.33 23.06 11.94
CA ARG A 249 0.31 23.84 13.19
C ARG A 249 1.65 24.55 13.44
N SER A 250 2.76 23.96 12.99
CA SER A 250 4.09 24.55 13.10
C SER A 250 4.37 25.62 12.04
N ALA A 251 3.58 25.66 10.96
CA ALA A 251 3.73 26.63 9.84
C ALA A 251 2.76 27.83 9.93
N ALA A 252 1.85 27.84 10.89
CA ALA A 252 0.86 28.90 11.14
C ALA A 252 1.23 29.76 12.32
#